data_ab94696d9e4d13c479efb6e4e93ecb05
#
_entry.id   ab94696d9e4d13c479efb6e4e93ecb05
#
_cell.length_a   1.000
_cell.length_b   1.000
_cell.length_c   1.000
_cell.angle_alpha   90.00
_cell.angle_beta   90.00
_cell.angle_gamma   90.00
#
_symmetry.space_group_name_H-M   'P 1'
#
loop_
_entity.id
_entity.type
_entity.pdbx_description
1 polymer ?
#
loop_
_entity_poly.entity_id
_entity_poly.type
_entity_poly.pdbx_seq_one_letter_code
_entity_poly.pdbx_strand_id
1 'polypeptide(L)'
;METLNNSKIARLATVDPENNQPYLVPVVFVFNGYNIFIPIDDKPKKTGNSNQLKRVKNIQKNPNISFLIDTYDDDDWNNLSYLMIQGKARIVVNRLKDIDTIKTAHSLLSEKYLQYKKLVGMGDSCIVIDIQKVIKWKYSN
;
A
#
# COMPACT_ATOMS: atom_id res chain seq x y z
N MET A 1 4.93 -6.30 14.43
CA MET A 1 4.17 -6.13 13.18
C MET A 1 4.40 -7.23 12.17
N GLU A 2 4.38 -8.45 12.66
CA GLU A 2 4.50 -9.63 11.82
C GLU A 2 3.40 -9.71 10.76
N THR A 3 2.19 -9.27 11.12
CA THR A 3 1.06 -9.26 10.19
C THR A 3 1.38 -8.47 8.92
N LEU A 4 2.03 -7.33 9.04
CA LEU A 4 2.44 -6.54 7.87
C LEU A 4 3.47 -7.26 7.01
N ASN A 5 4.39 -7.96 7.63
CA ASN A 5 5.43 -8.67 6.90
C ASN A 5 4.92 -9.94 6.21
N ASN A 6 3.95 -10.60 6.82
CA ASN A 6 3.47 -11.90 6.35
C ASN A 6 2.30 -11.82 5.37
N SER A 7 1.53 -10.73 5.39
CA SER A 7 0.38 -10.58 4.52
C SER A 7 0.79 -10.18 3.12
N LYS A 8 0.16 -10.77 2.13
CA LYS A 8 0.47 -10.54 0.71
C LYS A 8 -0.41 -9.49 0.06
N ILE A 9 -1.57 -9.22 0.65
CA ILE A 9 -2.51 -8.26 0.11
C ILE A 9 -3.14 -7.44 1.22
N ALA A 10 -3.41 -6.20 0.94
CA ALA A 10 -4.11 -5.30 1.84
C ALA A 10 -5.15 -4.51 1.07
N ARG A 11 -5.98 -3.77 1.77
CA ARG A 11 -6.98 -2.87 1.19
C ARG A 11 -6.61 -1.45 1.55
N LEU A 12 -6.50 -0.62 0.53
CA LEU A 12 -6.16 0.78 0.69
C LEU A 12 -7.39 1.63 0.44
N ALA A 13 -7.76 2.45 1.41
CA ALA A 13 -8.83 3.42 1.27
C ALA A 13 -8.25 4.81 1.11
N THR A 14 -8.71 5.51 0.08
CA THR A 14 -8.42 6.91 -0.17
C THR A 14 -9.72 7.68 -0.28
N VAL A 15 -9.66 8.99 -0.34
CA VAL A 15 -10.86 9.84 -0.41
C VAL A 15 -10.84 10.63 -1.71
N ASP A 16 -11.95 10.55 -2.44
CA ASP A 16 -12.14 11.40 -3.61
C ASP A 16 -12.32 12.85 -3.13
N PRO A 17 -11.45 13.78 -3.52
CA PRO A 17 -11.52 15.15 -3.00
C PRO A 17 -12.71 15.94 -3.49
N GLU A 18 -13.34 15.54 -4.59
CA GLU A 18 -14.47 16.27 -5.15
C GLU A 18 -15.78 16.03 -4.41
N ASN A 19 -15.99 14.79 -3.94
CA ASN A 19 -17.26 14.41 -3.33
C ASN A 19 -17.13 13.71 -1.98
N ASN A 20 -15.90 13.59 -1.45
CA ASN A 20 -15.60 12.91 -0.20
C ASN A 20 -15.99 11.42 -0.20
N GLN A 21 -16.14 10.83 -1.37
CA GLN A 21 -16.46 9.41 -1.48
C GLN A 21 -15.24 8.56 -1.15
N PRO A 22 -15.34 7.63 -0.19
CA PRO A 22 -14.26 6.66 0.04
C PRO A 22 -14.05 5.78 -1.18
N TYR A 23 -12.79 5.51 -1.50
CA TYR A 23 -12.39 4.69 -2.63
C TYR A 23 -11.46 3.60 -2.13
N LEU A 24 -11.81 2.35 -2.42
CA LEU A 24 -11.15 1.18 -1.83
C LEU A 24 -10.61 0.26 -2.91
N VAL A 25 -9.34 -0.10 -2.81
CA VAL A 25 -8.68 -1.00 -3.78
C VAL A 25 -7.78 -1.99 -3.05
N PRO A 26 -7.63 -3.22 -3.60
CA PRO A 26 -6.61 -4.14 -3.11
C PRO A 26 -5.23 -3.69 -3.59
N VAL A 27 -4.22 -3.88 -2.74
CA VAL A 27 -2.85 -3.49 -3.06
C VAL A 27 -1.87 -4.54 -2.55
N VAL A 28 -0.73 -4.68 -3.24
CA VAL A 28 0.46 -5.32 -2.69
C VAL A 28 1.29 -4.24 -2.01
N PHE A 29 2.14 -4.65 -1.08
CA PHE A 29 2.86 -3.67 -0.26
C PHE A 29 4.06 -4.30 0.43
N VAL A 30 4.98 -3.47 0.92
CA VAL A 30 6.04 -3.88 1.83
C VAL A 30 6.14 -2.89 2.99
N PHE A 31 6.70 -3.37 4.08
CA PHE A 31 6.88 -2.59 5.31
C PHE A 31 8.34 -2.67 5.72
N ASN A 32 8.97 -1.53 6.00
CA ASN A 32 10.39 -1.48 6.38
C ASN A 32 10.61 -1.32 7.88
N GLY A 33 9.55 -1.43 8.69
CA GLY A 33 9.59 -1.17 10.13
C GLY A 33 9.06 0.22 10.51
N TYR A 34 8.95 1.12 9.56
CA TYR A 34 8.50 2.51 9.78
C TYR A 34 7.43 2.95 8.80
N ASN A 35 7.60 2.63 7.53
CA ASN A 35 6.72 3.06 6.45
C ASN A 35 6.18 1.87 5.68
N ILE A 36 5.04 2.06 5.06
CA ILE A 36 4.48 1.10 4.11
C ILE A 36 4.70 1.66 2.71
N PHE A 37 5.20 0.83 1.81
CA PHE A 37 5.43 1.18 0.40
C PHE A 37 4.47 0.38 -0.47
N ILE A 38 3.72 1.07 -1.32
CA ILE A 38 2.80 0.45 -2.27
C ILE A 38 3.28 0.82 -3.66
N PRO A 39 3.62 -0.18 -4.50
CA PRO A 39 4.10 0.13 -5.85
C PRO A 39 2.98 0.73 -6.69
N ILE A 40 3.34 1.66 -7.56
CA ILE A 40 2.45 2.16 -8.60
C ILE A 40 2.89 1.47 -9.88
N ASP A 41 2.09 0.51 -10.33
CA ASP A 41 2.44 -0.29 -11.49
C ASP A 41 2.31 0.52 -12.78
N ASP A 42 3.39 0.61 -13.53
CA ASP A 42 3.41 1.23 -14.84
C ASP A 42 2.99 0.23 -15.91
N LYS A 43 1.83 -0.41 -15.73
CA LYS A 43 1.30 -1.23 -16.80
C LYS A 43 0.99 -0.33 -17.99
N PRO A 44 1.32 -0.77 -19.22
CA PRO A 44 0.95 0.00 -20.39
C PRO A 44 -0.57 0.18 -20.40
N LYS A 45 -1.01 1.37 -20.10
CA LYS A 45 -2.39 1.78 -20.27
C LYS A 45 -2.45 2.61 -21.55
N LYS A 46 -3.64 2.73 -22.11
CA LYS A 46 -3.81 3.54 -23.33
C LYS A 46 -3.26 4.95 -23.18
N THR A 47 -3.21 5.47 -21.97
CA THR A 47 -2.69 6.81 -21.67
C THR A 47 -1.22 6.79 -21.24
N GLY A 48 -0.70 5.64 -20.83
CA GLY A 48 0.70 5.50 -20.41
C GLY A 48 1.11 6.33 -19.22
N ASN A 49 0.19 6.81 -18.40
CA ASN A 49 0.49 7.72 -17.30
C ASN A 49 -0.02 7.17 -15.96
N SER A 50 0.90 6.84 -15.05
CA SER A 50 0.56 6.33 -13.71
C SER A 50 -0.24 7.32 -12.89
N ASN A 51 -0.12 8.63 -13.14
CA ASN A 51 -0.90 9.67 -12.45
C ASN A 51 -2.39 9.62 -12.78
N GLN A 52 -2.79 8.81 -13.77
CA GLN A 52 -4.20 8.57 -14.11
C GLN A 52 -4.90 7.67 -13.09
N LEU A 53 -4.16 6.91 -12.28
CA LEU A 53 -4.76 6.05 -11.27
C LEU A 53 -5.53 6.88 -10.24
N LYS A 54 -6.75 6.43 -9.97
CA LYS A 54 -7.66 7.16 -9.07
C LYS A 54 -7.06 7.33 -7.68
N ARG A 55 -6.46 6.26 -7.12
CA ARG A 55 -5.84 6.32 -5.80
C ARG A 55 -4.70 7.34 -5.73
N VAL A 56 -3.94 7.47 -6.80
CA VAL A 56 -2.85 8.46 -6.86
C VAL A 56 -3.41 9.87 -6.87
N LYS A 57 -4.40 10.12 -7.71
CA LYS A 57 -5.06 11.43 -7.77
C LYS A 57 -5.69 11.81 -6.42
N ASN A 58 -6.33 10.85 -5.78
CA ASN A 58 -6.94 11.07 -4.46
C ASN A 58 -5.89 11.49 -3.44
N ILE A 59 -4.78 10.74 -3.36
CA ILE A 59 -3.70 11.00 -2.40
C ILE A 59 -3.07 12.38 -2.64
N GLN A 60 -2.87 12.76 -3.89
CA GLN A 60 -2.29 14.07 -4.21
C GLN A 60 -3.11 15.23 -3.68
N LYS A 61 -4.42 15.05 -3.57
CA LYS A 61 -5.34 16.09 -3.07
C LYS A 61 -5.67 15.91 -1.59
N ASN A 62 -5.79 14.67 -1.14
CA ASN A 62 -6.08 14.36 0.26
C ASN A 62 -5.18 13.20 0.71
N PRO A 63 -4.17 13.48 1.54
CA PRO A 63 -3.21 12.46 1.95
C PRO A 63 -3.73 11.47 2.99
N ASN A 64 -4.90 11.70 3.57
CA ASN A 64 -5.45 10.81 4.58
C ASN A 64 -5.85 9.48 3.97
N ILE A 65 -5.37 8.39 4.56
CA ILE A 65 -5.65 7.03 4.09
C ILE A 65 -5.96 6.11 5.25
N SER A 66 -6.63 5.01 4.93
CA SER A 66 -6.72 3.85 5.80
C SER A 66 -6.24 2.62 5.02
N PHE A 67 -5.63 1.71 5.75
CA PHE A 67 -5.00 0.52 5.20
C PHE A 67 -5.41 -0.66 6.07
N LEU A 68 -5.96 -1.70 5.47
CA LEU A 68 -6.55 -2.82 6.21
C LEU A 68 -5.97 -4.16 5.76
N ILE A 69 -5.59 -4.95 6.75
CA ILE A 69 -5.28 -6.37 6.58
C ILE A 69 -6.24 -7.13 7.48
N ASP A 70 -6.95 -8.10 6.93
CA ASP A 70 -7.94 -8.86 7.66
C ASP A 70 -7.78 -10.35 7.40
N THR A 71 -8.18 -11.13 8.38
CA THR A 71 -8.15 -12.60 8.32
C THR A 71 -9.53 -13.13 8.71
N TYR A 72 -10.08 -13.97 7.85
CA TYR A 72 -11.32 -14.68 8.12
C TYR A 72 -11.09 -16.18 7.99
N ASP A 73 -11.60 -16.94 8.95
CA ASP A 73 -11.53 -18.40 8.96
C ASP A 73 -12.89 -18.92 9.39
N ASP A 74 -13.61 -19.49 8.44
CA ASP A 74 -14.96 -20.01 8.68
C ASP A 74 -14.94 -21.23 9.59
N ASP A 75 -13.85 -21.98 9.61
CA ASP A 75 -13.72 -23.18 10.43
C ASP A 75 -13.34 -22.87 11.89
N ASP A 76 -12.66 -21.77 12.13
CA ASP A 76 -12.24 -21.39 13.48
C ASP A 76 -12.19 -19.87 13.63
N TRP A 77 -13.19 -19.31 14.28
CA TRP A 77 -13.28 -17.88 14.51
C TRP A 77 -12.23 -17.33 15.45
N ASN A 78 -11.51 -18.19 16.18
CA ASN A 78 -10.35 -17.72 16.96
C ASN A 78 -9.27 -17.11 16.07
N ASN A 79 -9.31 -17.40 14.77
CA ASN A 79 -8.39 -16.85 13.79
C ASN A 79 -8.91 -15.54 13.16
N LEU A 80 -10.10 -15.07 13.55
CA LEU A 80 -10.60 -13.78 13.05
C LEU A 80 -9.79 -12.64 13.62
N SER A 81 -9.29 -11.78 12.76
CA SER A 81 -8.55 -10.61 13.19
C SER A 81 -8.50 -9.57 12.10
N TYR A 82 -8.22 -8.34 12.48
CA TYR A 82 -7.80 -7.34 11.52
C TYR A 82 -6.77 -6.40 12.13
N LEU A 83 -6.01 -5.81 11.24
CA LEU A 83 -5.08 -4.72 11.54
C LEU A 83 -5.45 -3.56 10.62
N MET A 84 -5.81 -2.43 11.21
CA MET A 84 -6.10 -1.22 10.45
C MET A 84 -5.08 -0.15 10.79
N ILE A 85 -4.55 0.47 9.75
CA ILE A 85 -3.59 1.55 9.87
C ILE A 85 -4.23 2.81 9.28
N GLN A 86 -4.14 3.90 10.01
CA GLN A 86 -4.51 5.21 9.51
C GLN A 86 -3.27 6.08 9.48
N GLY A 87 -3.14 6.87 8.44
CA GLY A 87 -1.96 7.70 8.29
C GLY A 87 -2.07 8.63 7.11
N LYS A 88 -0.93 9.11 6.69
CA LYS A 88 -0.82 10.01 5.56
C LYS A 88 0.03 9.38 4.48
N ALA A 89 -0.43 9.50 3.25
CA ALA A 89 0.27 8.95 2.10
C ALA A 89 0.81 10.07 1.23
N ARG A 90 1.91 9.77 0.57
CA ARG A 90 2.54 10.67 -0.40
C ARG A 90 3.02 9.84 -1.59
N ILE A 91 3.15 10.51 -2.72
CA ILE A 91 3.64 9.88 -3.95
C ILE A 91 5.13 10.21 -4.07
N VAL A 92 5.95 9.17 -4.20
CA VAL A 92 7.39 9.30 -4.37
C VAL A 92 7.74 8.84 -5.78
N VAL A 93 8.51 9.65 -6.48
CA VAL A 93 8.90 9.38 -7.87
C VAL A 93 10.42 9.22 -7.98
N ASN A 94 10.85 8.58 -9.05
CA ASN A 94 12.28 8.34 -9.31
C ASN A 94 12.97 9.63 -9.74
N ARG A 95 13.40 10.40 -8.78
CA ARG A 95 14.21 11.60 -9.00
C ARG A 95 15.26 11.68 -7.90
N LEU A 96 16.26 12.53 -8.09
CA LEU A 96 17.47 12.55 -7.26
C LEU A 96 17.19 12.53 -5.76
N LYS A 97 16.22 13.32 -5.33
CA LYS A 97 15.84 13.44 -3.92
C LYS A 97 15.20 12.16 -3.34
N ASP A 98 14.53 11.36 -4.17
CA ASP A 98 13.73 10.21 -3.73
C ASP A 98 14.29 8.86 -4.18
N ILE A 99 15.46 8.86 -4.84
CA ILE A 99 15.99 7.64 -5.46
C ILE A 99 16.27 6.52 -4.45
N ASP A 100 16.73 6.86 -3.26
CA ASP A 100 17.02 5.88 -2.22
C ASP A 100 15.73 5.23 -1.69
N THR A 101 14.66 6.00 -1.57
CA THR A 101 13.35 5.47 -1.18
C THR A 101 12.83 4.48 -2.22
N ILE A 102 12.93 4.82 -3.49
CA ILE A 102 12.49 3.93 -4.58
C ILE A 102 13.32 2.64 -4.61
N LYS A 103 14.63 2.74 -4.44
CA LYS A 103 15.51 1.57 -4.40
C LYS A 103 15.18 0.66 -3.23
N THR A 104 14.95 1.22 -2.06
CA THR A 104 14.56 0.46 -0.87
C THR A 104 13.24 -0.27 -1.08
N ALA A 105 12.24 0.43 -1.58
CA ALA A 105 10.93 -0.15 -1.87
C ALA A 105 11.04 -1.29 -2.89
N HIS A 106 11.80 -1.08 -3.96
CA HIS A 106 12.00 -2.08 -5.00
C HIS A 106 12.69 -3.34 -4.45
N SER A 107 13.73 -3.16 -3.65
CA SER A 107 14.45 -4.26 -3.01
C SER A 107 13.53 -5.10 -2.12
N LEU A 108 12.74 -4.43 -1.27
CA LEU A 108 11.81 -5.10 -0.36
C LEU A 108 10.69 -5.84 -1.11
N LEU A 109 10.16 -5.23 -2.17
CA LEU A 109 9.14 -5.86 -3.00
C LEU A 109 9.67 -7.10 -3.69
N SER A 110 10.91 -7.05 -4.19
CA SER A 110 11.54 -8.18 -4.87
C SER A 110 11.78 -9.34 -3.91
N GLU A 111 12.08 -9.07 -2.65
CA GLU A 111 12.22 -10.10 -1.63
C GLU A 111 10.89 -10.73 -1.25
N LYS A 112 9.85 -9.92 -1.14
CA LYS A 112 8.55 -10.38 -0.66
C LYS A 112 7.72 -11.09 -1.73
N TYR A 113 7.80 -10.63 -2.97
CA TYR A 113 6.96 -11.13 -4.06
C TYR A 113 7.80 -11.67 -5.20
N LEU A 114 7.65 -12.98 -5.48
CA LEU A 114 8.41 -13.64 -6.55
C LEU A 114 8.20 -13.00 -7.91
N GLN A 115 7.01 -12.50 -8.17
CA GLN A 115 6.71 -11.85 -9.45
C GLN A 115 7.56 -10.61 -9.68
N TYR A 116 7.88 -9.88 -8.63
CA TYR A 116 8.74 -8.70 -8.74
C TYR A 116 10.20 -9.03 -9.04
N LYS A 117 10.66 -10.24 -8.69
CA LYS A 117 11.98 -10.71 -9.10
C LYS A 117 12.08 -10.96 -10.60
N LYS A 118 10.96 -11.40 -11.21
CA LYS A 118 10.90 -11.74 -12.63
C LYS A 118 10.60 -10.54 -13.51
N LEU A 119 9.97 -9.51 -12.98
CA LEU A 119 9.62 -8.31 -13.72
C LEU A 119 10.78 -7.33 -13.73
N VAL A 120 10.85 -6.52 -14.78
CA VAL A 120 11.86 -5.49 -14.91
C VAL A 120 11.44 -4.28 -14.10
N GLY A 121 11.63 -4.38 -12.79
CA GLY A 121 11.42 -3.25 -11.92
C GLY A 121 9.96 -2.95 -11.58
N MET A 122 9.80 -2.10 -10.60
CA MET A 122 8.54 -1.61 -10.05
C MET A 122 8.08 -0.37 -10.80
N GLY A 123 8.57 0.14 -11.74
CA GLY A 123 8.25 1.44 -12.30
C GLY A 123 8.89 2.56 -11.48
N ASP A 124 8.57 3.79 -11.83
CA ASP A 124 9.29 4.96 -11.37
C ASP A 124 8.67 5.63 -10.15
N SER A 125 7.64 5.04 -9.55
CA SER A 125 6.94 5.68 -8.45
C SER A 125 6.33 4.69 -7.48
N CYS A 126 6.12 5.14 -6.25
CA CYS A 126 5.41 4.37 -5.24
C CYS A 126 4.64 5.31 -4.31
N ILE A 127 3.66 4.72 -3.62
CA ILE A 127 2.95 5.39 -2.53
C ILE A 127 3.70 5.04 -1.24
N VAL A 128 4.00 6.06 -0.44
CA VAL A 128 4.61 5.87 0.88
C VAL A 128 3.62 6.29 1.94
N ILE A 129 3.33 5.40 2.89
CA ILE A 129 2.44 5.68 4.01
C ILE A 129 3.25 5.97 5.26
N ASP A 130 3.02 7.12 5.85
CA ASP A 130 3.50 7.47 7.18
C ASP A 130 2.41 7.07 8.19
N ILE A 131 2.73 6.12 9.05
CA ILE A 131 1.78 5.53 9.99
C ILE A 131 1.53 6.47 11.16
N GLN A 132 0.26 6.80 11.42
CA GLN A 132 -0.12 7.66 12.55
C GLN A 132 -0.86 6.89 13.64
N LYS A 133 -1.67 5.90 13.27
CA LYS A 133 -2.47 5.14 14.22
C LYS A 133 -2.59 3.69 13.78
N VAL A 134 -2.47 2.78 14.73
CA VAL A 134 -2.63 1.34 14.50
C VAL A 134 -3.78 0.84 15.37
N ILE A 135 -4.75 0.18 14.74
CA ILE A 135 -5.89 -0.42 15.41
C ILE A 135 -5.83 -1.91 15.15
N LYS A 136 -5.80 -2.70 16.22
CA LYS A 136 -5.79 -4.16 16.16
C LYS A 136 -7.05 -4.71 16.78
N TRP A 137 -7.59 -5.75 16.16
CA TRP A 137 -8.72 -6.47 16.70
C TRP A 137 -8.54 -7.97 16.50
N LYS A 138 -8.90 -8.76 17.50
CA LYS A 138 -8.95 -10.21 17.43
C LYS A 138 -10.25 -10.69 18.06
N TYR A 139 -10.78 -11.78 17.51
CA TYR A 139 -11.99 -12.40 18.09
C TYR A 139 -11.71 -12.99 19.46
N SER A 140 -10.54 -13.59 19.65
CA SER A 140 -10.14 -14.16 20.94
C SER A 140 -8.80 -13.59 21.39
N ASN A 141 -8.63 -13.49 22.70
CA ASN A 141 -7.40 -12.98 23.31
C ASN A 141 -6.28 -14.00 23.22
#